data_4d2ff868275e09b17d1c14362d0c0c24
#
_entry.id   4d2ff868275e09b17d1c14362d0c0c24
#
_cell.length_a   1.000
_cell.length_b   1.000
_cell.length_c   1.000
_cell.angle_alpha   90.00
_cell.angle_beta   90.00
_cell.angle_gamma   90.00
#
_symmetry.space_group_name_H-M   'P 1'
#
loop_
_entity.id
_entity.type
_entity.pdbx_description
1 polymer ?
#
loop_
_entity_poly.entity_id
_entity_poly.type
_entity_poly.pdbx_seq_one_letter_code
_entity_poly.pdbx_strand_id
1 'polypeptide(L)'
;MDPKHSHDLPPQPERPVAAEPGNRVDTMSQAEWVGEVVDKILTVFPNQEVYTCAAGISPSGTVHFGNFRDVMTSLVFLRELQRRGKKTRLLFSWDDFDRLRKIPSNVDPSFSKHIGMPLTAVPDPAGKESSYARSLEVAFEESMRELGIELEYRYQSAEYASGRYDEMIVKALRSREKIARILLASMSDKGKAAKSIDEDEYAASYYPISVYSRFTGRDNTRVLSYDGDSTITYECLDTHQSETVDLRKDHVAKLSWKVDWPMRWGEEGVVFEPGGHDHASPGGSYDTSSVIAREVFGVEPPVFVGYQFIGIRGMDGKMSGSKGDAITPGQLLRIYAPDLLKWLYTRKNPHQPFDLAFDSEVIRQYDEYDRAMKAVDATSNPIPFRQAVSLGQILQWDREKILAMVEKLNLGFDATSVVERIGKAKAWLEEYNPGEMIVVRDEPNAEYAATMDERARGFVSAFAEFVCASDFETLTIETLEEKLYAIPKVDGLADKELKAAQRDFFKALYQLLIGKDTGPRLSTFIWALGKERVETLIGA
;
A
#
# COMPACT_ATOMS: atom_id res chain seq x y z
N MET A 1 -34.31 14.61 -24.87
CA MET A 1 -33.69 14.21 -23.60
C MET A 1 -32.26 14.68 -23.66
N ASP A 2 -31.86 15.54 -22.76
CA ASP A 2 -30.69 16.40 -22.87
C ASP A 2 -29.43 15.65 -22.43
N PRO A 3 -28.37 15.51 -23.22
CA PRO A 3 -27.12 14.85 -22.81
C PRO A 3 -26.15 15.90 -22.27
N LYS A 4 -26.37 16.38 -21.06
CA LYS A 4 -25.43 17.25 -20.35
C LYS A 4 -25.16 16.67 -18.97
N HIS A 5 -24.37 15.61 -18.93
CA HIS A 5 -23.48 15.32 -17.80
C HIS A 5 -22.07 15.48 -18.30
N SER A 6 -21.58 16.72 -18.28
CA SER A 6 -20.16 16.99 -18.29
C SER A 6 -19.57 16.32 -17.04
N HIS A 7 -18.78 15.29 -17.23
CA HIS A 7 -17.92 14.79 -16.17
C HIS A 7 -16.92 15.90 -15.84
N ASP A 8 -17.24 16.70 -14.82
CA ASP A 8 -16.26 17.59 -14.22
C ASP A 8 -15.19 16.69 -13.57
N LEU A 9 -14.07 16.55 -14.28
CA LEU A 9 -12.87 15.99 -13.70
C LEU A 9 -12.52 16.85 -12.46
N PRO A 10 -12.18 16.24 -11.33
CA PRO A 10 -11.72 17.01 -10.20
C PRO A 10 -10.54 17.88 -10.63
N PRO A 11 -10.48 19.16 -10.22
CA PRO A 11 -9.36 20.02 -10.53
C PRO A 11 -8.07 19.33 -10.10
N GLN A 12 -7.09 19.30 -10.99
CA GLN A 12 -5.74 18.84 -10.65
C GLN A 12 -5.31 19.64 -9.40
N PRO A 13 -4.79 19.00 -8.34
CA PRO A 13 -4.35 19.73 -7.17
C PRO A 13 -3.30 20.76 -7.59
N GLU A 14 -3.47 22.01 -7.12
CA GLU A 14 -2.50 23.06 -7.31
C GLU A 14 -1.11 22.54 -6.93
N ARG A 15 -0.11 22.78 -7.79
CA ARG A 15 1.26 22.31 -7.58
C ARG A 15 1.75 22.78 -6.21
N PRO A 16 2.07 21.89 -5.28
CA PRO A 16 2.76 22.32 -4.07
C PRO A 16 4.11 22.92 -4.46
N VAL A 17 4.46 24.00 -3.81
CA VAL A 17 5.78 24.61 -3.89
C VAL A 17 6.81 23.52 -3.61
N ALA A 18 7.81 23.40 -4.47
CA ALA A 18 8.88 22.40 -4.38
C ALA A 18 9.41 22.32 -2.95
N ALA A 19 9.22 21.16 -2.32
CA ALA A 19 9.90 20.86 -1.07
C ALA A 19 11.40 20.79 -1.33
N GLU A 20 12.19 21.44 -0.48
CA GLU A 20 13.66 21.43 -0.59
C GLU A 20 14.20 20.00 -0.61
N PRO A 21 15.31 19.73 -1.34
CA PRO A 21 15.89 18.40 -1.47
C PRO A 21 16.54 17.97 -0.16
N GLY A 22 15.82 17.19 0.63
CA GLY A 22 16.24 16.63 1.91
C GLY A 22 15.53 15.31 2.23
N ASN A 23 15.02 14.62 1.23
CA ASN A 23 14.19 13.45 1.45
C ASN A 23 15.04 12.18 1.60
N ARG A 24 15.01 11.57 2.78
CA ARG A 24 15.75 10.39 3.26
C ARG A 24 15.63 9.11 2.40
N VAL A 25 14.86 9.14 1.31
CA VAL A 25 14.72 8.03 0.34
C VAL A 25 15.94 7.90 -0.59
N ASP A 26 16.82 8.90 -0.64
CA ASP A 26 17.95 8.95 -1.58
C ASP A 26 19.02 7.86 -1.40
N THR A 27 19.05 7.18 -0.26
CA THR A 27 20.04 6.11 -0.01
C THR A 27 19.80 4.83 -0.79
N MET A 28 18.61 4.64 -1.32
CA MET A 28 18.22 3.42 -2.01
C MET A 28 18.44 3.48 -3.52
N SER A 29 18.49 4.67 -4.09
CA SER A 29 18.88 4.88 -5.49
C SER A 29 20.35 4.53 -5.77
N GLN A 30 21.16 4.33 -4.74
CA GLN A 30 22.60 4.04 -4.86
C GLN A 30 22.94 2.54 -4.99
N ALA A 31 21.95 1.64 -4.97
CA ALA A 31 22.21 0.23 -5.20
C ALA A 31 22.74 0.01 -6.64
N GLU A 32 23.78 -0.80 -6.79
CA GLU A 32 24.46 -1.07 -8.08
C GLU A 32 23.45 -1.47 -9.18
N TRP A 33 22.52 -2.37 -8.88
CA TRP A 33 21.50 -2.83 -9.82
C TRP A 33 20.56 -1.71 -10.32
N VAL A 34 20.31 -0.67 -9.49
CA VAL A 34 19.52 0.50 -9.92
C VAL A 34 20.31 1.30 -10.94
N GLY A 35 21.60 1.50 -10.66
CA GLY A 35 22.52 2.17 -11.57
C GLY A 35 22.57 1.51 -12.95
N GLU A 36 22.71 0.19 -13.00
CA GLU A 36 22.75 -0.59 -14.25
C GLU A 36 21.48 -0.44 -15.10
N VAL A 37 20.30 -0.48 -14.47
CA VAL A 37 19.03 -0.28 -15.18
C VAL A 37 18.91 1.15 -15.69
N VAL A 38 19.31 2.15 -14.91
CA VAL A 38 19.29 3.56 -15.35
C VAL A 38 20.30 3.78 -16.48
N ASP A 39 21.47 3.16 -16.46
CA ASP A 39 22.42 3.21 -17.57
C ASP A 39 21.80 2.66 -18.86
N LYS A 40 21.03 1.57 -18.75
CA LYS A 40 20.27 1.02 -19.88
C LYS A 40 19.19 2.01 -20.37
N ILE A 41 18.44 2.65 -19.46
CA ILE A 41 17.46 3.69 -19.82
C ILE A 41 18.14 4.82 -20.60
N LEU A 42 19.25 5.34 -20.10
CA LEU A 42 19.97 6.44 -20.74
C LEU A 42 20.62 6.02 -22.08
N THR A 43 20.94 4.76 -22.25
CA THR A 43 21.46 4.21 -23.51
C THR A 43 20.37 4.07 -24.57
N VAL A 44 19.22 3.56 -24.19
CA VAL A 44 18.07 3.36 -25.08
C VAL A 44 17.40 4.71 -25.43
N PHE A 45 17.32 5.61 -24.43
CA PHE A 45 16.66 6.91 -24.54
C PHE A 45 17.62 8.06 -24.20
N PRO A 46 18.65 8.35 -25.02
CA PRO A 46 19.75 9.26 -24.65
C PRO A 46 19.33 10.73 -24.55
N ASN A 47 18.32 11.16 -25.31
CA ASN A 47 18.02 12.58 -25.57
C ASN A 47 16.58 12.96 -25.20
N GLN A 48 16.07 12.46 -24.08
CA GLN A 48 14.73 12.85 -23.61
C GLN A 48 14.79 14.20 -22.88
N GLU A 49 13.83 15.08 -23.17
CA GLU A 49 13.64 16.32 -22.42
C GLU A 49 13.13 15.98 -21.01
N VAL A 50 12.20 15.04 -20.91
CA VAL A 50 11.63 14.51 -19.67
C VAL A 50 11.64 12.99 -19.72
N TYR A 51 12.20 12.37 -18.70
CA TYR A 51 12.21 10.91 -18.55
C TYR A 51 10.95 10.46 -17.80
N THR A 52 10.00 9.87 -18.51
CA THR A 52 8.75 9.38 -17.93
C THR A 52 8.93 7.96 -17.41
N CYS A 53 8.85 7.77 -16.09
CA CYS A 53 8.65 6.46 -15.49
C CYS A 53 7.14 6.24 -15.29
N ALA A 54 6.62 5.12 -15.72
CA ALA A 54 5.19 4.83 -15.64
C ALA A 54 4.89 3.72 -14.61
N ALA A 55 3.67 3.73 -14.14
CA ALA A 55 2.99 2.68 -13.39
C ALA A 55 1.50 2.75 -13.73
N GLY A 56 0.75 1.70 -13.48
CA GLY A 56 -0.69 1.74 -13.73
C GLY A 56 -1.44 0.53 -13.22
N ILE A 57 -2.76 0.67 -13.08
CA ILE A 57 -3.63 -0.41 -12.66
C ILE A 57 -5.06 -0.20 -13.13
N SER A 58 -5.75 -1.32 -13.37
CA SER A 58 -7.21 -1.31 -13.56
C SER A 58 -7.90 -1.35 -12.18
N PRO A 59 -8.77 -0.37 -11.84
CA PRO A 59 -9.53 -0.32 -10.60
C PRO A 59 -10.70 -1.33 -10.63
N SER A 60 -10.41 -2.59 -10.93
CA SER A 60 -11.40 -3.66 -11.05
C SER A 60 -11.69 -4.41 -9.73
N GLY A 61 -11.05 -4.02 -8.66
CA GLY A 61 -11.18 -4.50 -7.29
C GLY A 61 -10.28 -3.71 -6.37
N THR A 62 -10.32 -3.97 -5.07
CA THR A 62 -9.51 -3.26 -4.08
C THR A 62 -8.04 -3.19 -4.51
N VAL A 63 -7.50 -1.97 -4.61
CA VAL A 63 -6.10 -1.73 -4.91
C VAL A 63 -5.29 -2.06 -3.66
N HIS A 64 -4.60 -3.18 -3.70
CA HIS A 64 -3.92 -3.72 -2.54
C HIS A 64 -2.42 -3.41 -2.53
N PHE A 65 -1.78 -3.68 -1.41
CA PHE A 65 -0.35 -3.44 -1.20
C PHE A 65 0.56 -4.08 -2.26
N GLY A 66 0.15 -5.18 -2.89
CA GLY A 66 0.89 -5.80 -3.99
C GLY A 66 0.94 -4.92 -5.24
N ASN A 67 -0.13 -4.18 -5.53
CA ASN A 67 -0.17 -3.24 -6.65
C ASN A 67 0.70 -1.99 -6.39
N PHE A 68 0.82 -1.59 -5.13
CA PHE A 68 1.70 -0.48 -4.73
C PHE A 68 3.16 -0.73 -5.10
N ARG A 69 3.59 -2.00 -5.25
CA ARG A 69 4.94 -2.33 -5.70
C ARG A 69 5.29 -1.76 -7.08
N ASP A 70 4.30 -1.62 -7.94
CA ASP A 70 4.47 -1.02 -9.28
C ASP A 70 4.97 0.42 -9.15
N VAL A 71 4.27 1.24 -8.37
CA VAL A 71 4.66 2.63 -8.08
C VAL A 71 6.04 2.70 -7.43
N MET A 72 6.28 1.86 -6.42
CA MET A 72 7.54 1.89 -5.68
C MET A 72 8.73 1.47 -6.52
N THR A 73 8.54 0.54 -7.46
CA THR A 73 9.59 0.15 -8.40
C THR A 73 9.91 1.30 -9.35
N SER A 74 8.90 1.96 -9.92
CA SER A 74 9.09 3.14 -10.79
C SER A 74 9.75 4.31 -10.04
N LEU A 75 9.37 4.54 -8.80
CA LEU A 75 9.91 5.61 -7.96
C LEU A 75 11.42 5.46 -7.73
N VAL A 76 11.93 4.25 -7.54
CA VAL A 76 13.37 3.99 -7.33
C VAL A 76 14.18 4.47 -8.54
N PHE A 77 13.77 4.09 -9.76
CA PHE A 77 14.48 4.47 -10.98
C PHE A 77 14.33 5.96 -11.29
N LEU A 78 13.14 6.51 -11.03
CA LEU A 78 12.90 7.96 -11.16
C LEU A 78 13.84 8.75 -10.25
N ARG A 79 14.02 8.36 -8.99
CA ARG A 79 14.93 9.04 -8.04
C ARG A 79 16.39 8.96 -8.51
N GLU A 80 16.82 7.81 -9.03
CA GLU A 80 18.18 7.70 -9.59
C GLU A 80 18.37 8.57 -10.84
N LEU A 81 17.39 8.66 -11.74
CA LEU A 81 17.41 9.59 -12.87
C LEU A 81 17.51 11.04 -12.39
N GLN A 82 16.75 11.43 -11.37
CA GLN A 82 16.83 12.76 -10.74
C GLN A 82 18.22 13.03 -10.15
N ARG A 83 18.80 12.06 -9.44
CA ARG A 83 20.16 12.16 -8.89
C ARG A 83 21.21 12.38 -9.98
N ARG A 84 20.99 11.82 -11.18
CA ARG A 84 21.81 12.05 -12.37
C ARG A 84 21.46 13.34 -13.13
N GLY A 85 20.68 14.24 -12.53
CA GLY A 85 20.33 15.55 -13.08
C GLY A 85 19.32 15.51 -14.22
N LYS A 86 18.54 14.43 -14.37
CA LYS A 86 17.51 14.33 -15.40
C LYS A 86 16.20 14.93 -14.92
N LYS A 87 15.47 15.64 -15.80
CA LYS A 87 14.06 15.98 -15.56
C LYS A 87 13.24 14.71 -15.67
N THR A 88 12.34 14.50 -14.71
CA THR A 88 11.57 13.25 -14.63
C THR A 88 10.09 13.53 -14.40
N ARG A 89 9.28 12.55 -14.75
CA ARG A 89 7.84 12.51 -14.49
C ARG A 89 7.46 11.10 -14.03
N LEU A 90 6.69 10.97 -12.96
CA LEU A 90 6.11 9.71 -12.53
C LEU A 90 4.64 9.69 -12.93
N LEU A 91 4.36 8.92 -13.98
CA LEU A 91 3.02 8.78 -14.53
C LEU A 91 2.30 7.60 -13.90
N PHE A 92 1.05 7.77 -13.50
CA PHE A 92 0.21 6.68 -13.06
C PHE A 92 -1.08 6.60 -13.87
N SER A 93 -1.26 5.48 -14.54
CA SER A 93 -2.42 5.25 -15.41
C SER A 93 -3.50 4.45 -14.69
N TRP A 94 -4.69 5.04 -14.59
CA TRP A 94 -5.90 4.34 -14.20
C TRP A 94 -6.59 3.73 -15.43
N ASP A 95 -6.61 2.40 -15.52
CA ASP A 95 -7.34 1.67 -16.57
C ASP A 95 -8.84 1.59 -16.25
N ASP A 96 -9.42 2.74 -15.93
CA ASP A 96 -10.80 2.93 -15.48
C ASP A 96 -11.83 2.76 -16.60
N PHE A 97 -11.38 2.78 -17.86
CA PHE A 97 -12.18 2.45 -19.03
C PHE A 97 -12.22 0.95 -19.33
N ASP A 98 -11.56 0.11 -18.52
CA ASP A 98 -11.71 -1.33 -18.58
C ASP A 98 -13.12 -1.75 -18.18
N ARG A 99 -13.58 -2.89 -18.73
CA ARG A 99 -14.87 -3.45 -18.37
C ARG A 99 -14.87 -4.10 -16.98
N LEU A 100 -15.98 -4.06 -16.30
CA LEU A 100 -16.22 -4.92 -15.14
C LEU A 100 -16.32 -6.39 -15.61
N ARG A 101 -15.34 -7.22 -15.26
CA ARG A 101 -15.27 -8.63 -15.70
C ARG A 101 -16.00 -9.57 -14.77
N LYS A 102 -15.99 -9.28 -13.48
CA LYS A 102 -16.61 -10.08 -12.41
C LYS A 102 -16.92 -9.17 -11.23
N ILE A 103 -17.83 -9.60 -10.38
CA ILE A 103 -18.17 -8.89 -9.16
C ILE A 103 -17.17 -9.33 -8.07
N PRO A 104 -16.50 -8.38 -7.38
CA PRO A 104 -15.73 -8.69 -6.19
C PRO A 104 -16.62 -9.30 -5.09
N SER A 105 -16.06 -10.17 -4.27
CA SER A 105 -16.82 -10.90 -3.24
C SER A 105 -17.43 -10.02 -2.15
N ASN A 106 -16.92 -8.80 -1.99
CA ASN A 106 -17.41 -7.78 -1.06
C ASN A 106 -18.45 -6.82 -1.67
N VAL A 107 -18.87 -7.06 -2.91
CA VAL A 107 -19.90 -6.26 -3.60
C VAL A 107 -21.16 -7.09 -3.77
N ASP A 108 -22.33 -6.45 -3.63
CA ASP A 108 -23.64 -7.10 -3.75
C ASP A 108 -23.80 -7.85 -5.08
N PRO A 109 -24.24 -9.10 -5.10
CA PRO A 109 -24.43 -9.90 -6.32
C PRO A 109 -25.35 -9.25 -7.37
N SER A 110 -26.25 -8.34 -6.98
CA SER A 110 -27.10 -7.59 -7.91
C SER A 110 -26.31 -6.71 -8.89
N PHE A 111 -25.07 -6.40 -8.59
CA PHE A 111 -24.14 -5.69 -9.50
C PHE A 111 -23.79 -6.52 -10.74
N SER A 112 -24.16 -7.81 -10.80
CA SER A 112 -24.00 -8.64 -12.02
C SER A 112 -24.58 -8.01 -13.28
N LYS A 113 -25.61 -7.19 -13.12
CA LYS A 113 -26.20 -6.41 -14.23
C LYS A 113 -25.24 -5.41 -14.89
N HIS A 114 -24.12 -5.08 -14.24
CA HIS A 114 -23.12 -4.15 -14.76
C HIS A 114 -21.91 -4.84 -15.40
N ILE A 115 -21.85 -6.19 -15.39
CA ILE A 115 -20.77 -6.92 -16.06
C ILE A 115 -20.73 -6.54 -17.54
N GLY A 116 -19.55 -6.23 -18.04
CA GLY A 116 -19.31 -5.77 -19.42
C GLY A 116 -19.36 -4.25 -19.60
N MET A 117 -19.81 -3.47 -18.60
CA MET A 117 -19.77 -2.02 -18.62
C MET A 117 -18.37 -1.48 -18.25
N PRO A 118 -17.97 -0.29 -18.74
CA PRO A 118 -16.76 0.38 -18.24
C PRO A 118 -16.84 0.57 -16.73
N LEU A 119 -15.73 0.47 -16.03
CA LEU A 119 -15.68 0.60 -14.56
C LEU A 119 -16.18 1.97 -14.09
N THR A 120 -16.00 3.01 -14.90
CA THR A 120 -16.54 4.37 -14.67
C THR A 120 -18.05 4.49 -14.85
N ALA A 121 -18.69 3.56 -15.56
CA ALA A 121 -20.15 3.50 -15.72
C ALA A 121 -20.84 2.62 -14.67
N VAL A 122 -20.07 1.90 -13.84
CA VAL A 122 -20.59 1.10 -12.74
C VAL A 122 -20.79 2.00 -11.52
N PRO A 123 -21.98 2.01 -10.88
CA PRO A 123 -22.20 2.81 -9.67
C PRO A 123 -21.27 2.41 -8.53
N ASP A 124 -20.93 3.36 -7.67
CA ASP A 124 -20.23 3.04 -6.40
C ASP A 124 -21.18 2.25 -5.48
N PRO A 125 -20.79 1.05 -5.01
CA PRO A 125 -21.61 0.26 -4.09
C PRO A 125 -21.94 0.98 -2.78
N ALA A 126 -21.07 1.89 -2.33
CA ALA A 126 -21.27 2.68 -1.12
C ALA A 126 -22.07 3.98 -1.38
N GLY A 127 -22.26 4.35 -2.64
CA GLY A 127 -22.97 5.58 -3.04
C GLY A 127 -22.28 6.88 -2.62
N LYS A 128 -20.98 6.85 -2.38
CA LYS A 128 -20.19 8.01 -1.94
C LYS A 128 -19.49 8.71 -3.09
N GLU A 129 -19.06 7.95 -4.08
CA GLU A 129 -18.31 8.42 -5.24
C GLU A 129 -19.15 8.33 -6.52
N SER A 130 -18.68 9.00 -7.58
CA SER A 130 -19.39 9.06 -8.86
C SER A 130 -19.47 7.69 -9.56
N SER A 131 -18.53 6.79 -9.28
CA SER A 131 -18.48 5.44 -9.85
C SER A 131 -17.71 4.46 -8.96
N TYR A 132 -17.85 3.18 -9.28
CA TYR A 132 -17.05 2.11 -8.68
C TYR A 132 -15.55 2.33 -8.87
N ALA A 133 -15.12 2.70 -10.09
CA ALA A 133 -13.72 3.03 -10.35
C ALA A 133 -13.25 4.17 -9.43
N ARG A 134 -14.03 5.27 -9.36
CA ARG A 134 -13.64 6.45 -8.58
C ARG A 134 -13.47 6.16 -7.09
N SER A 135 -14.30 5.29 -6.53
CA SER A 135 -14.19 4.91 -5.11
C SER A 135 -12.85 4.22 -4.78
N LEU A 136 -12.32 3.43 -5.72
CA LEU A 136 -11.03 2.75 -5.56
C LEU A 136 -9.84 3.68 -5.84
N GLU A 137 -9.98 4.55 -6.82
CA GLU A 137 -8.97 5.55 -7.20
C GLU A 137 -8.70 6.52 -6.05
N VAL A 138 -9.75 7.14 -5.49
CA VAL A 138 -9.64 8.11 -4.38
C VAL A 138 -8.88 7.49 -3.20
N ALA A 139 -9.24 6.29 -2.79
CA ALA A 139 -8.59 5.62 -1.66
C ALA A 139 -7.09 5.37 -1.88
N PHE A 140 -6.70 5.05 -3.12
CA PHE A 140 -5.29 4.87 -3.46
C PHE A 140 -4.55 6.20 -3.58
N GLU A 141 -5.15 7.20 -4.23
CA GLU A 141 -4.58 8.55 -4.38
C GLU A 141 -4.33 9.23 -3.04
N GLU A 142 -5.25 9.05 -2.06
CA GLU A 142 -5.06 9.51 -0.69
C GLU A 142 -3.85 8.84 -0.03
N SER A 143 -3.70 7.53 -0.22
CA SER A 143 -2.53 6.80 0.29
C SER A 143 -1.22 7.30 -0.32
N MET A 144 -1.20 7.62 -1.63
CA MET A 144 -0.01 8.19 -2.29
C MET A 144 0.33 9.57 -1.75
N ARG A 145 -0.69 10.38 -1.47
CA ARG A 145 -0.52 11.72 -0.86
C ARG A 145 0.04 11.61 0.55
N GLU A 146 -0.46 10.68 1.38
CA GLU A 146 0.08 10.43 2.72
C GLU A 146 1.53 9.95 2.67
N LEU A 147 1.89 9.13 1.67
CA LEU A 147 3.27 8.70 1.42
C LEU A 147 4.20 9.80 0.90
N GLY A 148 3.66 10.98 0.53
CA GLY A 148 4.42 12.03 -0.11
C GLY A 148 4.96 11.62 -1.49
N ILE A 149 4.23 10.77 -2.22
CA ILE A 149 4.56 10.35 -3.58
C ILE A 149 3.72 11.16 -4.56
N GLU A 150 4.40 12.01 -5.34
CA GLU A 150 3.76 12.80 -6.38
C GLU A 150 3.60 11.97 -7.65
N LEU A 151 2.34 11.76 -8.07
CA LEU A 151 1.96 11.04 -9.28
C LEU A 151 1.20 11.97 -10.22
N GLU A 152 1.54 11.93 -11.51
CA GLU A 152 0.72 12.51 -12.56
C GLU A 152 -0.28 11.45 -13.01
N TYR A 153 -1.56 11.65 -12.69
CA TYR A 153 -2.59 10.67 -13.00
C TYR A 153 -3.09 10.79 -14.44
N ARG A 154 -3.32 9.66 -15.08
CA ARG A 154 -4.05 9.51 -16.34
C ARG A 154 -5.25 8.62 -16.14
N TYR A 155 -6.43 9.17 -16.36
CA TYR A 155 -7.69 8.44 -16.34
C TYR A 155 -8.01 8.03 -17.77
N GLN A 156 -7.89 6.76 -18.09
CA GLN A 156 -8.02 6.28 -19.47
C GLN A 156 -9.39 6.55 -20.05
N SER A 157 -10.46 6.53 -19.24
CA SER A 157 -11.80 6.92 -19.66
C SER A 157 -11.84 8.34 -20.21
N ALA A 158 -11.17 9.29 -19.54
CA ALA A 158 -11.09 10.67 -19.99
C ALA A 158 -10.23 10.84 -21.24
N GLU A 159 -9.10 10.14 -21.31
CA GLU A 159 -8.20 10.19 -22.48
C GLU A 159 -8.90 9.65 -23.74
N TYR A 160 -9.61 8.53 -23.63
CA TYR A 160 -10.42 7.98 -24.70
C TYR A 160 -11.57 8.92 -25.10
N ALA A 161 -12.31 9.46 -24.13
CA ALA A 161 -13.42 10.38 -24.40
C ALA A 161 -12.99 11.71 -25.01
N SER A 162 -11.76 12.15 -24.76
CA SER A 162 -11.21 13.38 -25.34
C SER A 162 -10.83 13.25 -26.83
N GLY A 163 -10.80 12.03 -27.36
CA GLY A 163 -10.32 11.74 -28.71
C GLY A 163 -8.79 11.73 -28.87
N ARG A 164 -8.04 11.82 -27.75
CA ARG A 164 -6.56 11.81 -27.80
C ARG A 164 -5.99 10.61 -28.54
N TYR A 165 -6.64 9.48 -28.46
CA TYR A 165 -6.18 8.23 -29.06
C TYR A 165 -6.81 7.88 -30.42
N ASP A 166 -7.67 8.74 -30.98
CA ASP A 166 -8.43 8.42 -32.19
C ASP A 166 -7.54 8.00 -33.36
N GLU A 167 -6.48 8.75 -33.65
CA GLU A 167 -5.57 8.43 -34.75
C GLU A 167 -4.76 7.16 -34.46
N MET A 168 -4.49 6.86 -33.21
CA MET A 168 -3.80 5.61 -32.84
C MET A 168 -4.74 4.41 -32.94
N ILE A 169 -6.02 4.57 -32.64
CA ILE A 169 -7.06 3.54 -32.86
C ILE A 169 -7.18 3.24 -34.35
N VAL A 170 -7.27 4.29 -35.18
CA VAL A 170 -7.32 4.13 -36.65
C VAL A 170 -6.05 3.44 -37.18
N LYS A 171 -4.88 3.83 -36.67
CA LYS A 171 -3.60 3.18 -37.05
C LYS A 171 -3.57 1.69 -36.67
N ALA A 172 -4.07 1.36 -35.46
CA ALA A 172 -4.19 -0.03 -35.01
C ALA A 172 -5.17 -0.84 -35.91
N LEU A 173 -6.32 -0.25 -36.27
CA LEU A 173 -7.31 -0.88 -37.16
C LEU A 173 -6.76 -1.12 -38.55
N ARG A 174 -6.06 -0.16 -39.12
CA ARG A 174 -5.37 -0.33 -40.41
C ARG A 174 -4.30 -1.41 -40.37
N SER A 175 -3.71 -1.64 -39.21
CA SER A 175 -2.66 -2.66 -39.00
C SER A 175 -3.21 -3.95 -38.37
N ARG A 176 -4.54 -4.15 -38.31
CA ARG A 176 -5.22 -5.22 -37.55
C ARG A 176 -4.71 -6.64 -37.91
N GLU A 177 -4.50 -6.93 -39.18
CA GLU A 177 -4.01 -8.25 -39.62
C GLU A 177 -2.55 -8.48 -39.18
N LYS A 178 -1.72 -7.44 -39.26
CA LYS A 178 -0.34 -7.49 -38.74
C LYS A 178 -0.32 -7.72 -37.23
N ILE A 179 -1.16 -7.00 -36.49
CA ILE A 179 -1.33 -7.18 -35.03
C ILE A 179 -1.78 -8.61 -34.71
N ALA A 180 -2.77 -9.15 -35.47
CA ALA A 180 -3.24 -10.51 -35.27
C ALA A 180 -2.12 -11.54 -35.44
N ARG A 181 -1.27 -11.39 -36.50
CA ARG A 181 -0.13 -12.28 -36.71
C ARG A 181 0.93 -12.18 -35.61
N ILE A 182 1.21 -10.99 -35.08
CA ILE A 182 2.09 -10.79 -33.91
C ILE A 182 1.52 -11.52 -32.68
N LEU A 183 0.22 -11.39 -32.43
CA LEU A 183 -0.46 -12.07 -31.34
C LEU A 183 -0.41 -13.59 -31.49
N LEU A 184 -0.64 -14.10 -32.71
CA LEU A 184 -0.54 -15.53 -33.01
C LEU A 184 0.88 -16.07 -32.82
N ALA A 185 1.90 -15.31 -33.22
CA ALA A 185 3.30 -15.69 -33.02
C ALA A 185 3.69 -15.80 -31.54
N SER A 186 3.02 -15.05 -30.67
CA SER A 186 3.23 -15.11 -29.21
C SER A 186 2.46 -16.25 -28.53
N MET A 187 1.54 -16.93 -29.21
CA MET A 187 0.79 -18.05 -28.66
C MET A 187 1.57 -19.35 -28.76
N SER A 188 1.50 -20.18 -27.73
CA SER A 188 2.05 -21.54 -27.80
C SER A 188 1.23 -22.43 -28.77
N ASP A 189 1.87 -23.40 -29.39
CA ASP A 189 1.18 -24.36 -30.27
C ASP A 189 0.03 -25.09 -29.57
N LYS A 190 0.20 -25.44 -28.28
CA LYS A 190 -0.87 -25.98 -27.47
C LYS A 190 -2.05 -25.02 -27.32
N GLY A 191 -1.76 -23.72 -27.15
CA GLY A 191 -2.79 -22.69 -27.04
C GLY A 191 -3.57 -22.48 -28.32
N LYS A 192 -2.89 -22.52 -29.46
CA LYS A 192 -3.51 -22.45 -30.81
C LYS A 192 -4.39 -23.69 -31.08
N ALA A 193 -3.85 -24.89 -30.80
CA ALA A 193 -4.58 -26.15 -30.99
C ALA A 193 -5.81 -26.25 -30.07
N ALA A 194 -5.70 -25.86 -28.80
CA ALA A 194 -6.81 -25.88 -27.84
C ALA A 194 -7.98 -24.98 -28.27
N LYS A 195 -7.73 -23.95 -29.04
CA LYS A 195 -8.74 -23.02 -29.56
C LYS A 195 -9.16 -23.32 -30.99
N SER A 196 -8.58 -24.35 -31.61
CA SER A 196 -8.81 -24.70 -33.03
C SER A 196 -8.65 -23.49 -33.98
N ILE A 197 -7.60 -22.69 -33.78
CA ILE A 197 -7.40 -21.43 -34.50
C ILE A 197 -6.92 -21.76 -35.94
N ASP A 198 -7.70 -21.35 -36.94
CA ASP A 198 -7.20 -21.09 -38.27
C ASP A 198 -6.53 -19.71 -38.30
N GLU A 199 -5.23 -19.67 -38.55
CA GLU A 199 -4.44 -18.44 -38.43
C GLU A 199 -4.83 -17.37 -39.45
N ASP A 200 -5.22 -17.77 -40.66
CA ASP A 200 -5.63 -16.82 -41.71
C ASP A 200 -7.03 -16.29 -41.45
N GLU A 201 -7.97 -17.14 -41.04
CA GLU A 201 -9.31 -16.72 -40.62
C GLU A 201 -9.24 -15.81 -39.41
N TYR A 202 -8.43 -16.15 -38.40
CA TYR A 202 -8.22 -15.32 -37.24
C TYR A 202 -7.68 -13.94 -37.63
N ALA A 203 -6.63 -13.86 -38.46
CA ALA A 203 -6.04 -12.60 -38.89
C ALA A 203 -7.03 -11.74 -39.68
N ALA A 204 -7.82 -12.35 -40.55
CA ALA A 204 -8.83 -11.65 -41.35
C ALA A 204 -10.00 -11.11 -40.54
N SER A 205 -10.40 -11.80 -39.46
CA SER A 205 -11.55 -11.43 -38.61
C SER A 205 -11.17 -10.62 -37.37
N TYR A 206 -9.88 -10.46 -37.06
CA TYR A 206 -9.42 -9.80 -35.85
C TYR A 206 -9.60 -8.28 -35.93
N TYR A 207 -10.11 -7.71 -34.86
CA TYR A 207 -10.15 -6.27 -34.61
C TYR A 207 -9.53 -5.97 -33.23
N PRO A 208 -8.52 -5.06 -33.14
CA PRO A 208 -7.79 -4.78 -31.91
C PRO A 208 -8.56 -3.86 -30.93
N ILE A 209 -9.89 -3.89 -30.96
CA ILE A 209 -10.77 -3.03 -30.17
C ILE A 209 -11.87 -3.82 -29.48
N SER A 210 -12.34 -3.29 -28.36
CA SER A 210 -13.63 -3.59 -27.73
C SER A 210 -14.54 -2.39 -27.93
N VAL A 211 -15.79 -2.61 -28.30
CA VAL A 211 -16.78 -1.55 -28.48
C VAL A 211 -17.83 -1.62 -27.38
N TYR A 212 -18.04 -0.52 -26.68
CA TYR A 212 -19.13 -0.40 -25.72
C TYR A 212 -20.41 -0.01 -26.45
N SER A 213 -21.37 -0.93 -26.47
CA SER A 213 -22.64 -0.75 -27.16
C SER A 213 -23.44 0.43 -26.60
N ARG A 214 -23.92 1.32 -27.46
CA ARG A 214 -24.85 2.39 -27.03
C ARG A 214 -26.22 1.87 -26.62
N PHE A 215 -26.57 0.62 -26.99
CA PHE A 215 -27.85 0.01 -26.58
C PHE A 215 -27.84 -0.48 -25.14
N THR A 216 -26.67 -0.96 -24.65
CA THR A 216 -26.56 -1.62 -23.33
C THR A 216 -25.46 -1.04 -22.44
N GLY A 217 -24.53 -0.24 -22.98
CA GLY A 217 -23.35 0.24 -22.29
C GLY A 217 -22.28 -0.83 -22.06
N ARG A 218 -22.44 -2.04 -22.62
CA ARG A 218 -21.55 -3.19 -22.43
C ARG A 218 -20.69 -3.47 -23.65
N ASP A 219 -19.56 -4.14 -23.42
CA ASP A 219 -18.63 -4.57 -24.48
C ASP A 219 -18.99 -5.92 -25.12
N ASN A 220 -20.20 -6.45 -24.87
CA ASN A 220 -20.67 -7.66 -25.53
C ASN A 220 -21.09 -7.36 -26.96
N THR A 221 -20.12 -7.10 -27.82
CA THR A 221 -20.28 -6.63 -29.20
C THR A 221 -19.41 -7.41 -30.17
N ARG A 222 -19.77 -7.36 -31.44
CA ARG A 222 -18.99 -7.92 -32.56
C ARG A 222 -18.90 -6.88 -33.68
N VAL A 223 -17.70 -6.59 -34.16
CA VAL A 223 -17.50 -5.76 -35.35
C VAL A 223 -17.92 -6.55 -36.57
N LEU A 224 -18.83 -5.99 -37.38
CA LEU A 224 -19.35 -6.60 -38.59
C LEU A 224 -18.61 -6.11 -39.83
N SER A 225 -18.27 -4.83 -39.89
CA SER A 225 -17.57 -4.21 -41.02
C SER A 225 -16.69 -3.05 -40.54
N TYR A 226 -15.70 -2.74 -41.37
CA TYR A 226 -14.77 -1.63 -41.20
C TYR A 226 -14.47 -1.02 -42.58
N ASP A 227 -14.58 0.29 -42.70
CA ASP A 227 -14.42 1.01 -43.99
C ASP A 227 -12.95 1.21 -44.43
N GLY A 228 -12.00 0.85 -43.56
CA GLY A 228 -10.56 1.05 -43.80
C GLY A 228 -10.03 2.40 -43.27
N ASP A 229 -10.87 3.23 -42.66
CA ASP A 229 -10.49 4.48 -41.98
C ASP A 229 -10.99 4.54 -40.56
N SER A 230 -12.08 5.23 -40.26
CA SER A 230 -12.57 5.41 -38.90
C SER A 230 -13.97 4.85 -38.62
N THR A 231 -14.65 4.35 -39.66
CA THR A 231 -16.04 3.90 -39.52
C THR A 231 -16.11 2.39 -39.35
N ILE A 232 -16.80 1.95 -38.32
CA ILE A 232 -17.13 0.56 -38.09
C ILE A 232 -18.64 0.37 -37.97
N THR A 233 -19.13 -0.81 -38.35
CA THR A 233 -20.46 -1.28 -37.94
C THR A 233 -20.29 -2.39 -36.96
N TYR A 234 -20.94 -2.31 -35.81
CA TYR A 234 -20.94 -3.35 -34.80
C TYR A 234 -22.37 -3.87 -34.53
N GLU A 235 -22.46 -5.10 -34.07
CA GLU A 235 -23.66 -5.72 -33.52
C GLU A 235 -23.53 -5.80 -31.99
N CYS A 236 -24.55 -5.38 -31.28
CA CYS A 236 -24.71 -5.68 -29.86
C CYS A 236 -25.27 -7.10 -29.71
N LEU A 237 -24.51 -8.00 -29.10
CA LEU A 237 -24.91 -9.40 -28.97
C LEU A 237 -26.01 -9.63 -27.92
N ASP A 238 -26.27 -8.65 -27.04
CA ASP A 238 -27.36 -8.71 -26.07
C ASP A 238 -28.73 -8.37 -26.69
N THR A 239 -28.75 -7.48 -27.69
CA THR A 239 -30.00 -6.96 -28.31
C THR A 239 -30.15 -7.32 -29.78
N HIS A 240 -29.10 -7.86 -30.42
CA HIS A 240 -29.03 -8.11 -31.86
C HIS A 240 -29.25 -6.87 -32.74
N GLN A 241 -29.08 -5.68 -32.17
CA GLN A 241 -29.14 -4.42 -32.92
C GLN A 241 -27.73 -4.06 -33.41
N SER A 242 -27.70 -3.45 -34.59
CA SER A 242 -26.44 -2.99 -35.20
C SER A 242 -26.42 -1.48 -35.32
N GLU A 243 -25.23 -0.90 -35.17
CA GLU A 243 -25.00 0.53 -35.31
C GLU A 243 -23.70 0.78 -36.08
N THR A 244 -23.68 1.83 -36.88
CA THR A 244 -22.48 2.33 -37.55
C THR A 244 -22.00 3.58 -36.82
N VAL A 245 -20.71 3.58 -36.42
CA VAL A 245 -20.09 4.65 -35.64
C VAL A 245 -18.80 5.11 -36.28
N ASP A 246 -18.52 6.42 -36.15
CA ASP A 246 -17.23 7.02 -36.51
C ASP A 246 -16.38 7.14 -35.24
N LEU A 247 -15.31 6.35 -35.15
CA LEU A 247 -14.47 6.24 -33.96
C LEU A 247 -13.80 7.56 -33.55
N ARG A 248 -13.60 8.49 -34.51
CA ARG A 248 -13.08 9.85 -34.21
C ARG A 248 -14.12 10.78 -33.59
N LYS A 249 -15.39 10.40 -33.54
CA LYS A 249 -16.48 11.24 -33.02
C LYS A 249 -17.22 10.60 -31.85
N ASP A 250 -17.34 9.30 -31.92
CA ASP A 250 -18.25 8.57 -31.06
C ASP A 250 -17.57 8.02 -29.78
N HIS A 251 -16.23 7.84 -29.80
CA HIS A 251 -15.39 7.45 -28.67
C HIS A 251 -15.90 6.24 -27.88
N VAL A 252 -16.55 5.29 -28.57
CA VAL A 252 -17.19 4.11 -27.95
C VAL A 252 -16.27 2.88 -27.90
N ALA A 253 -15.08 2.98 -28.48
CA ALA A 253 -14.14 1.87 -28.60
C ALA A 253 -12.89 2.07 -27.73
N LYS A 254 -12.39 0.95 -27.22
CA LYS A 254 -11.12 0.86 -26.49
C LYS A 254 -10.21 -0.15 -27.18
N LEU A 255 -8.92 0.14 -27.31
CA LEU A 255 -7.93 -0.81 -27.79
C LEU A 255 -7.81 -2.00 -26.81
N SER A 256 -7.59 -3.19 -27.34
CA SER A 256 -7.27 -4.36 -26.53
C SER A 256 -5.94 -4.18 -25.81
N TRP A 257 -5.80 -4.71 -24.59
CA TRP A 257 -4.67 -4.44 -23.68
C TRP A 257 -3.29 -4.52 -24.32
N LYS A 258 -3.00 -5.59 -25.07
CA LYS A 258 -1.68 -5.75 -25.69
C LYS A 258 -1.39 -4.76 -26.82
N VAL A 259 -2.38 -3.99 -27.26
CA VAL A 259 -2.28 -2.94 -28.29
C VAL A 259 -2.38 -1.55 -27.66
N ASP A 260 -3.23 -1.41 -26.64
CA ASP A 260 -3.41 -0.20 -25.85
C ASP A 260 -2.11 0.20 -25.12
N TRP A 261 -1.47 -0.77 -24.46
CA TRP A 261 -0.26 -0.54 -23.68
C TRP A 261 0.89 0.07 -24.50
N PRO A 262 1.31 -0.55 -25.64
CA PRO A 262 2.37 0.05 -26.46
C PRO A 262 1.97 1.37 -27.14
N MET A 263 0.71 1.59 -27.45
CA MET A 263 0.21 2.88 -27.93
C MET A 263 0.49 3.98 -26.89
N ARG A 264 0.14 3.74 -25.61
CA ARG A 264 0.36 4.66 -24.52
C ARG A 264 1.84 4.94 -24.24
N TRP A 265 2.74 3.96 -24.45
CA TRP A 265 4.17 4.21 -24.34
C TRP A 265 4.64 5.33 -25.27
N GLY A 266 4.13 5.35 -26.50
CA GLY A 266 4.44 6.41 -27.46
C GLY A 266 3.81 7.75 -27.09
N GLU A 267 2.53 7.75 -26.76
CA GLU A 267 1.77 8.96 -26.43
C GLU A 267 2.28 9.68 -25.18
N GLU A 268 2.83 8.95 -24.23
CA GLU A 268 3.35 9.50 -22.97
C GLU A 268 4.89 9.61 -22.93
N GLY A 269 5.60 9.11 -23.95
CA GLY A 269 7.05 9.10 -23.97
C GLY A 269 7.65 8.31 -22.80
N VAL A 270 7.08 7.12 -22.52
CA VAL A 270 7.50 6.27 -21.41
C VAL A 270 8.86 5.67 -21.71
N VAL A 271 9.82 5.86 -20.82
CA VAL A 271 11.18 5.30 -20.91
C VAL A 271 11.42 4.12 -20.00
N PHE A 272 10.60 4.02 -18.94
CA PHE A 272 10.65 2.94 -17.96
C PHE A 272 9.26 2.59 -17.45
N GLU A 273 8.95 1.31 -17.40
CA GLU A 273 7.73 0.80 -16.77
C GLU A 273 8.01 -0.60 -16.19
N PRO A 274 7.69 -0.87 -14.93
CA PRO A 274 7.80 -2.20 -14.34
C PRO A 274 6.53 -3.01 -14.61
N GLY A 275 6.55 -4.27 -14.24
CA GLY A 275 5.35 -5.08 -14.25
C GLY A 275 5.51 -6.34 -13.42
N GLY A 276 4.40 -6.93 -12.99
CA GLY A 276 4.41 -8.22 -12.32
C GLY A 276 5.12 -9.29 -13.16
N HIS A 277 5.68 -10.29 -12.50
CA HIS A 277 6.43 -11.38 -13.15
C HIS A 277 5.62 -12.11 -14.25
N ASP A 278 4.31 -12.14 -14.15
CA ASP A 278 3.40 -12.70 -15.16
C ASP A 278 3.44 -11.94 -16.49
N HIS A 279 3.76 -10.65 -16.51
CA HIS A 279 3.97 -9.86 -17.73
C HIS A 279 5.38 -10.01 -18.32
N ALA A 280 6.35 -10.39 -17.47
CA ALA A 280 7.76 -10.52 -17.79
C ALA A 280 8.15 -11.86 -18.42
N SER A 281 7.25 -12.85 -18.43
CA SER A 281 7.51 -14.20 -18.95
C SER A 281 7.74 -14.17 -20.46
N PRO A 282 8.63 -15.01 -21.01
CA PRO A 282 8.81 -15.13 -22.45
C PRO A 282 7.48 -15.34 -23.18
N GLY A 283 7.20 -14.53 -24.20
CA GLY A 283 5.91 -14.50 -24.89
C GLY A 283 4.77 -13.85 -24.10
N GLY A 284 5.07 -13.23 -22.95
CA GLY A 284 4.14 -12.51 -22.10
C GLY A 284 3.63 -11.21 -22.74
N SER A 285 2.92 -10.44 -21.93
CA SER A 285 2.31 -9.20 -22.45
C SER A 285 3.35 -8.18 -22.86
N TYR A 286 4.46 -8.03 -22.11
CA TYR A 286 5.51 -7.07 -22.44
C TYR A 286 6.20 -7.43 -23.78
N ASP A 287 6.60 -8.67 -23.98
CA ASP A 287 7.26 -9.09 -25.24
C ASP A 287 6.37 -8.83 -26.45
N THR A 288 5.11 -9.26 -26.37
CA THR A 288 4.14 -9.07 -27.46
C THR A 288 3.90 -7.58 -27.74
N SER A 289 3.68 -6.78 -26.68
CA SER A 289 3.46 -5.34 -26.79
C SER A 289 4.71 -4.61 -27.31
N SER A 290 5.91 -5.09 -26.99
CA SER A 290 7.16 -4.52 -27.51
C SER A 290 7.31 -4.70 -29.02
N VAL A 291 6.87 -5.82 -29.57
CA VAL A 291 6.84 -6.03 -31.02
C VAL A 291 5.82 -5.10 -31.68
N ILE A 292 4.61 -4.98 -31.10
CA ILE A 292 3.56 -4.07 -31.57
C ILE A 292 4.02 -2.62 -31.52
N ALA A 293 4.70 -2.20 -30.44
CA ALA A 293 5.27 -0.86 -30.30
C ALA A 293 6.16 -0.50 -31.50
N ARG A 294 7.13 -1.34 -31.79
CA ARG A 294 8.09 -1.10 -32.90
C ARG A 294 7.44 -1.20 -34.25
N GLU A 295 6.69 -2.27 -34.49
CA GLU A 295 6.23 -2.61 -35.82
C GLU A 295 4.94 -1.91 -36.25
N VAL A 296 4.10 -1.51 -35.31
CA VAL A 296 2.81 -0.85 -35.58
C VAL A 296 2.90 0.63 -35.26
N PHE A 297 3.34 0.96 -34.07
CA PHE A 297 3.36 2.36 -33.62
C PHE A 297 4.65 3.11 -33.96
N GLY A 298 5.76 2.39 -34.25
CA GLY A 298 7.06 2.99 -34.53
C GLY A 298 7.73 3.58 -33.28
N VAL A 299 7.47 3.01 -32.13
CA VAL A 299 7.91 3.46 -30.81
C VAL A 299 8.86 2.42 -30.22
N GLU A 300 9.98 2.88 -29.61
CA GLU A 300 10.83 2.00 -28.82
C GLU A 300 10.15 1.71 -27.49
N PRO A 301 9.97 0.42 -27.10
CA PRO A 301 9.36 0.06 -25.83
C PRO A 301 10.22 0.52 -24.64
N PRO A 302 9.62 0.85 -23.50
CA PRO A 302 10.35 1.26 -22.32
C PRO A 302 11.27 0.16 -21.79
N VAL A 303 12.32 0.52 -21.07
CA VAL A 303 13.08 -0.45 -20.28
C VAL A 303 12.14 -1.04 -19.23
N PHE A 304 12.08 -2.35 -19.16
CA PHE A 304 11.16 -3.09 -18.30
C PHE A 304 11.90 -3.85 -17.21
N VAL A 305 11.33 -3.83 -16.00
CA VAL A 305 11.79 -4.64 -14.87
C VAL A 305 10.60 -5.42 -14.29
N GLY A 306 10.68 -6.74 -14.37
CA GLY A 306 9.71 -7.63 -13.73
C GLY A 306 9.92 -7.66 -12.22
N TYR A 307 8.83 -7.55 -11.42
CA TYR A 307 8.93 -7.68 -9.98
C TYR A 307 8.18 -8.91 -9.46
N GLN A 308 8.70 -9.50 -8.36
CA GLN A 308 8.06 -10.60 -7.65
C GLN A 308 6.94 -10.10 -6.75
N PHE A 309 6.01 -11.01 -6.43
CA PHE A 309 4.90 -10.68 -5.54
C PHE A 309 5.37 -10.42 -4.11
N ILE A 310 4.57 -9.63 -3.39
CA ILE A 310 4.72 -9.40 -1.96
C ILE A 310 3.64 -10.23 -1.28
N GLY A 311 4.02 -10.96 -0.23
CA GLY A 311 3.13 -11.72 0.63
C GLY A 311 2.84 -11.03 1.95
N ILE A 312 2.04 -11.68 2.76
CA ILE A 312 1.86 -11.37 4.18
C ILE A 312 2.23 -12.64 4.96
N ARG A 313 3.14 -12.47 5.89
CA ARG A 313 3.58 -13.57 6.75
C ARG A 313 2.39 -14.16 7.51
N GLY A 314 2.25 -15.48 7.45
CA GLY A 314 1.13 -16.20 8.09
C GLY A 314 -0.16 -16.25 7.26
N MET A 315 -0.15 -15.69 6.04
CA MET A 315 -1.26 -15.82 5.08
C MET A 315 -0.77 -16.56 3.84
N ASP A 316 -1.38 -17.70 3.54
CA ASP A 316 -1.03 -18.49 2.36
C ASP A 316 -1.70 -17.94 1.08
N GLY A 317 -0.93 -17.89 -0.02
CA GLY A 317 -1.41 -17.62 -1.37
C GLY A 317 -1.32 -16.17 -1.86
N LYS A 318 -1.57 -15.98 -3.16
CA LYS A 318 -1.59 -14.67 -3.83
C LYS A 318 -2.83 -13.90 -3.38
N MET A 319 -2.64 -12.71 -2.81
CA MET A 319 -3.73 -11.79 -2.52
C MET A 319 -4.34 -11.27 -3.82
N SER A 320 -5.65 -11.07 -3.82
CA SER A 320 -6.38 -10.55 -4.98
C SER A 320 -7.44 -9.56 -4.54
N GLY A 321 -7.42 -8.36 -5.11
CA GLY A 321 -8.42 -7.32 -4.83
C GLY A 321 -9.87 -7.76 -5.00
N SER A 322 -10.11 -8.81 -5.79
CA SER A 322 -11.46 -9.37 -5.99
C SER A 322 -11.95 -10.31 -4.88
N LYS A 323 -11.10 -10.64 -3.89
CA LYS A 323 -11.49 -11.49 -2.75
C LYS A 323 -12.05 -10.70 -1.56
N GLY A 324 -11.98 -9.36 -1.59
CA GLY A 324 -12.57 -8.48 -0.57
C GLY A 324 -11.78 -8.36 0.75
N ASP A 325 -10.75 -9.17 0.94
CA ASP A 325 -9.87 -9.22 2.12
C ASP A 325 -8.48 -8.59 1.86
N ALA A 326 -8.38 -7.87 0.76
CA ALA A 326 -7.12 -7.29 0.31
C ALA A 326 -6.73 -6.07 1.15
N ILE A 327 -5.52 -6.09 1.72
CA ILE A 327 -4.96 -4.99 2.51
C ILE A 327 -4.48 -3.88 1.59
N THR A 328 -4.96 -2.66 1.83
CA THR A 328 -4.62 -1.47 1.05
C THR A 328 -3.35 -0.79 1.57
N PRO A 329 -2.68 0.07 0.76
CA PRO A 329 -1.60 0.93 1.25
C PRO A 329 -2.03 1.81 2.43
N GLY A 330 -3.26 2.33 2.44
CA GLY A 330 -3.79 3.14 3.53
C GLY A 330 -3.90 2.36 4.85
N GLN A 331 -4.29 1.08 4.80
CA GLN A 331 -4.29 0.22 5.99
C GLN A 331 -2.87 -0.04 6.50
N LEU A 332 -1.88 -0.20 5.61
CA LEU A 332 -0.48 -0.31 6.01
C LEU A 332 0.02 0.98 6.68
N LEU A 333 -0.37 2.13 6.18
CA LEU A 333 -0.01 3.43 6.73
C LEU A 333 -0.56 3.65 8.15
N ARG A 334 -1.57 2.89 8.58
CA ARG A 334 -2.02 2.94 9.98
C ARG A 334 -0.97 2.42 10.96
N ILE A 335 -0.13 1.48 10.55
CA ILE A 335 0.86 0.81 11.40
C ILE A 335 2.32 1.10 11.01
N TYR A 336 2.57 1.48 9.78
CA TYR A 336 3.91 1.83 9.30
C TYR A 336 4.04 3.33 9.07
N ALA A 337 5.16 3.92 9.50
CA ALA A 337 5.53 5.26 9.11
C ALA A 337 5.74 5.32 7.58
N PRO A 338 5.38 6.42 6.89
CA PRO A 338 5.47 6.53 5.44
C PRO A 338 6.85 6.19 4.88
N ASP A 339 7.91 6.71 5.49
CA ASP A 339 9.28 6.46 5.03
C ASP A 339 9.74 5.02 5.27
N LEU A 340 9.33 4.42 6.38
CA LEU A 340 9.57 3.00 6.64
C LEU A 340 8.85 2.14 5.59
N LEU A 341 7.59 2.44 5.28
CA LEU A 341 6.84 1.69 4.27
C LEU A 341 7.52 1.77 2.90
N LYS A 342 7.91 2.97 2.46
CA LYS A 342 8.69 3.15 1.22
C LYS A 342 9.99 2.34 1.26
N TRP A 343 10.72 2.39 2.36
CA TRP A 343 11.98 1.65 2.53
C TRP A 343 11.78 0.13 2.45
N LEU A 344 10.74 -0.43 3.04
CA LEU A 344 10.43 -1.85 2.97
C LEU A 344 10.30 -2.35 1.52
N TYR A 345 9.68 -1.55 0.65
CA TYR A 345 9.49 -1.89 -0.77
C TYR A 345 10.76 -1.75 -1.60
N THR A 346 11.65 -0.86 -1.22
CA THR A 346 12.81 -0.47 -2.03
C THR A 346 14.13 -1.05 -1.56
N ARG A 347 14.21 -1.57 -0.32
CA ARG A 347 15.44 -2.13 0.26
C ARG A 347 15.95 -3.42 -0.42
N LYS A 348 15.12 -4.06 -1.23
CA LYS A 348 15.45 -5.28 -1.97
C LYS A 348 15.28 -5.08 -3.46
N ASN A 349 16.07 -5.85 -4.23
CA ASN A 349 15.88 -5.93 -5.68
C ASN A 349 14.44 -6.39 -6.00
N PRO A 350 13.76 -5.80 -7.00
CA PRO A 350 12.40 -6.18 -7.41
C PRO A 350 12.21 -7.68 -7.71
N HIS A 351 13.25 -8.35 -8.17
CA HIS A 351 13.21 -9.79 -8.40
C HIS A 351 13.18 -10.65 -7.12
N GLN A 352 13.35 -10.05 -5.94
CA GLN A 352 13.28 -10.76 -4.67
C GLN A 352 11.89 -10.58 -4.04
N PRO A 353 11.18 -11.67 -3.71
CA PRO A 353 9.96 -11.58 -2.94
C PRO A 353 10.27 -11.15 -1.50
N PHE A 354 9.29 -10.55 -0.84
CA PHE A 354 9.31 -10.33 0.59
C PHE A 354 7.90 -10.33 1.16
N ASP A 355 7.79 -10.55 2.47
CA ASP A 355 6.53 -10.53 3.17
C ASP A 355 6.46 -9.31 4.10
N LEU A 356 5.30 -8.68 4.14
CA LEU A 356 4.90 -7.80 5.22
C LEU A 356 4.44 -8.64 6.41
N ALA A 357 4.42 -8.06 7.60
CA ALA A 357 4.01 -8.74 8.80
C ALA A 357 3.17 -7.82 9.69
N PHE A 358 2.31 -8.43 10.50
CA PHE A 358 1.47 -7.73 11.48
C PHE A 358 1.71 -8.22 12.90
N ASP A 359 2.56 -9.24 13.07
CA ASP A 359 3.02 -9.76 14.36
C ASP A 359 4.19 -8.92 14.91
N SER A 360 4.92 -9.46 15.86
CA SER A 360 6.11 -8.81 16.46
C SER A 360 7.22 -8.46 15.46
N GLU A 361 7.15 -8.94 14.23
CA GLU A 361 8.06 -8.60 13.14
C GLU A 361 7.98 -7.11 12.78
N VAL A 362 6.83 -6.45 12.98
CA VAL A 362 6.69 -5.00 12.81
C VAL A 362 7.73 -4.25 13.62
N ILE A 363 7.93 -4.65 14.89
CA ILE A 363 8.95 -4.04 15.77
C ILE A 363 10.35 -4.20 15.15
N ARG A 364 10.66 -5.39 14.63
CA ARG A 364 11.97 -5.66 14.01
C ARG A 364 12.17 -4.82 12.75
N GLN A 365 11.13 -4.63 11.95
CA GLN A 365 11.18 -3.82 10.74
C GLN A 365 11.46 -2.35 11.05
N TYR A 366 10.87 -1.79 12.11
CA TYR A 366 11.21 -0.47 12.62
C TYR A 366 12.67 -0.40 13.08
N ASP A 367 13.15 -1.39 13.85
CA ASP A 367 14.54 -1.44 14.34
C ASP A 367 15.56 -1.55 13.19
N GLU A 368 15.23 -2.29 12.12
CA GLU A 368 16.06 -2.40 10.92
C GLU A 368 16.13 -1.09 10.15
N TYR A 369 14.98 -0.42 10.00
CA TYR A 369 14.90 0.89 9.36
C TYR A 369 15.70 1.94 10.13
N ASP A 370 15.53 2.01 11.45
CA ASP A 370 16.25 2.98 12.29
C ASP A 370 17.77 2.80 12.20
N ARG A 371 18.24 1.56 12.17
CA ARG A 371 19.66 1.27 11.97
C ARG A 371 20.16 1.69 10.59
N ALA A 372 19.35 1.46 9.55
CA ALA A 372 19.69 1.87 8.20
C ALA A 372 19.73 3.41 8.09
N MET A 373 18.77 4.10 8.69
CA MET A 373 18.72 5.57 8.66
C MET A 373 19.81 6.22 9.50
N LYS A 374 20.18 5.63 10.63
CA LYS A 374 21.29 6.13 11.46
C LYS A 374 22.66 6.05 10.76
N ALA A 375 22.82 5.13 9.83
CA ALA A 375 24.02 5.07 8.99
C ALA A 375 24.11 6.23 8.00
N VAL A 376 22.98 6.86 7.68
CA VAL A 376 22.86 8.00 6.74
C VAL A 376 22.90 9.33 7.49
N ASP A 377 22.15 9.41 8.58
CA ASP A 377 22.06 10.59 9.44
C ASP A 377 22.30 10.18 10.90
N ALA A 378 23.52 10.36 11.35
CA ALA A 378 23.93 10.02 12.73
C ALA A 378 23.20 10.87 13.80
N THR A 379 22.60 11.99 13.43
CA THR A 379 21.88 12.88 14.35
C THR A 379 20.44 12.45 14.59
N SER A 380 19.86 11.63 13.70
CA SER A 380 18.50 11.11 13.83
C SER A 380 18.37 10.22 15.07
N ASN A 381 17.43 10.57 15.95
CA ASN A 381 17.14 9.83 17.17
C ASN A 381 15.63 9.59 17.34
N PRO A 382 15.01 8.78 16.45
CA PRO A 382 13.60 8.46 16.59
C PRO A 382 13.36 7.57 17.82
N ILE A 383 12.19 7.70 18.46
CA ILE A 383 11.81 6.77 19.52
C ILE A 383 11.76 5.33 18.97
N PRO A 384 12.44 4.33 19.57
CA PRO A 384 12.29 2.94 19.17
C PRO A 384 10.83 2.49 19.24
N PHE A 385 10.35 1.77 18.22
CA PHE A 385 8.92 1.40 18.15
C PHE A 385 8.46 0.60 19.38
N ARG A 386 9.29 -0.32 19.87
CA ARG A 386 9.04 -1.05 21.13
C ARG A 386 8.84 -0.11 22.32
N GLN A 387 9.59 0.99 22.37
CA GLN A 387 9.46 1.98 23.43
C GLN A 387 8.21 2.83 23.27
N ALA A 388 7.84 3.16 22.02
CA ALA A 388 6.57 3.82 21.72
C ALA A 388 5.38 2.95 22.15
N VAL A 389 5.41 1.64 21.89
CA VAL A 389 4.41 0.69 22.39
C VAL A 389 4.34 0.70 23.91
N SER A 390 5.49 0.64 24.59
CA SER A 390 5.53 0.62 26.05
C SER A 390 5.01 1.91 26.68
N LEU A 391 5.51 3.06 26.24
CA LEU A 391 5.08 4.37 26.76
C LEU A 391 3.60 4.66 26.44
N GLY A 392 3.16 4.31 25.23
CA GLY A 392 1.76 4.44 24.83
C GLY A 392 0.83 3.67 25.79
N GLN A 393 1.14 2.43 26.07
CA GLN A 393 0.36 1.60 26.98
C GLN A 393 0.42 2.10 28.42
N ILE A 394 1.60 2.52 28.90
CA ILE A 394 1.79 3.04 30.26
C ILE A 394 0.94 4.29 30.48
N LEU A 395 0.97 5.23 29.53
CA LEU A 395 0.30 6.53 29.63
C LEU A 395 -1.06 6.56 28.95
N GLN A 396 -1.63 5.37 28.66
CA GLN A 396 -2.97 5.19 28.06
C GLN A 396 -3.17 6.03 26.80
N TRP A 397 -2.09 6.12 25.97
CA TRP A 397 -2.05 6.82 24.67
C TRP A 397 -2.27 8.33 24.77
N ASP A 398 -2.14 8.92 25.96
CA ASP A 398 -2.22 10.36 26.18
C ASP A 398 -0.95 11.04 25.64
N ARG A 399 -1.11 11.72 24.51
CA ARG A 399 -0.01 12.34 23.77
C ARG A 399 0.76 13.38 24.61
N GLU A 400 0.05 14.21 25.37
CA GLU A 400 0.67 15.29 26.14
C GLU A 400 1.51 14.71 27.28
N LYS A 401 0.97 13.73 28.00
CA LYS A 401 1.70 13.03 29.05
C LYS A 401 2.92 12.28 28.52
N ILE A 402 2.82 11.69 27.33
CA ILE A 402 3.96 10.98 26.73
C ILE A 402 5.08 11.96 26.35
N LEU A 403 4.76 13.08 25.72
CA LEU A 403 5.75 14.10 25.39
C LEU A 403 6.39 14.69 26.65
N ALA A 404 5.60 15.03 27.66
CA ALA A 404 6.10 15.51 28.97
C ALA A 404 7.02 14.50 29.65
N MET A 405 6.68 13.19 29.56
CA MET A 405 7.54 12.13 30.09
C MET A 405 8.87 12.01 29.33
N VAL A 406 8.84 12.03 27.99
CA VAL A 406 10.05 11.97 27.15
C VAL A 406 10.99 13.15 27.49
N GLU A 407 10.44 14.34 27.68
CA GLU A 407 11.18 15.55 28.07
C GLU A 407 11.73 15.41 29.50
N LYS A 408 10.88 15.07 30.49
CA LYS A 408 11.28 14.92 31.90
C LYS A 408 12.40 13.89 32.09
N LEU A 409 12.36 12.81 31.34
CA LEU A 409 13.42 11.76 31.36
C LEU A 409 14.62 12.11 30.49
N ASN A 410 14.62 13.25 29.81
CA ASN A 410 15.69 13.70 28.91
C ASN A 410 16.15 12.62 27.91
N LEU A 411 15.17 11.91 27.32
CA LEU A 411 15.44 10.78 26.42
C LEU A 411 15.98 11.23 25.04
N GLY A 412 15.87 12.52 24.72
CA GLY A 412 16.43 13.13 23.51
C GLY A 412 15.80 12.64 22.20
N PHE A 413 14.60 12.05 22.23
CA PHE A 413 13.91 11.60 21.03
C PHE A 413 13.31 12.76 20.26
N ASP A 414 13.24 12.62 18.93
CA ASP A 414 12.55 13.56 18.05
C ASP A 414 11.05 13.58 18.37
N ALA A 415 10.52 14.73 18.79
CA ALA A 415 9.10 14.86 19.17
C ALA A 415 8.13 14.43 18.06
N THR A 416 8.48 14.71 16.78
CA THR A 416 7.68 14.27 15.63
C THR A 416 7.62 12.76 15.54
N SER A 417 8.76 12.08 15.72
CA SER A 417 8.82 10.61 15.71
C SER A 417 8.04 9.99 16.87
N VAL A 418 8.05 10.65 18.04
CA VAL A 418 7.28 10.20 19.22
C VAL A 418 5.79 10.22 18.90
N VAL A 419 5.27 11.34 18.38
CA VAL A 419 3.84 11.49 18.06
C VAL A 419 3.40 10.50 16.99
N GLU A 420 4.18 10.37 15.91
CA GLU A 420 3.87 9.46 14.81
C GLU A 420 3.85 8.00 15.28
N ARG A 421 4.93 7.54 15.91
CA ARG A 421 5.09 6.12 16.26
C ARG A 421 4.15 5.67 17.36
N ILE A 422 3.74 6.54 18.27
CA ILE A 422 2.71 6.22 19.26
C ILE A 422 1.37 5.97 18.60
N GLY A 423 0.98 6.80 17.63
CA GLY A 423 -0.24 6.56 16.84
C GLY A 423 -0.20 5.24 16.09
N LYS A 424 0.92 4.94 15.43
CA LYS A 424 1.13 3.66 14.70
C LYS A 424 1.15 2.45 15.66
N ALA A 425 1.77 2.58 16.82
CA ALA A 425 1.82 1.54 17.85
C ALA A 425 0.44 1.24 18.43
N LYS A 426 -0.37 2.27 18.67
CA LYS A 426 -1.76 2.10 19.10
C LYS A 426 -2.57 1.33 18.07
N ALA A 427 -2.55 1.77 16.82
CA ALA A 427 -3.27 1.11 15.73
C ALA A 427 -2.80 -0.34 15.53
N TRP A 428 -1.49 -0.59 15.61
CA TRP A 428 -0.95 -1.95 15.50
C TRP A 428 -1.46 -2.88 16.60
N LEU A 429 -1.54 -2.41 17.86
CA LEU A 429 -2.11 -3.21 18.94
C LEU A 429 -3.61 -3.43 18.77
N GLU A 430 -4.37 -2.35 18.51
CA GLU A 430 -5.84 -2.42 18.39
C GLU A 430 -6.29 -3.35 17.27
N GLU A 431 -5.62 -3.31 16.10
CA GLU A 431 -6.07 -4.02 14.91
C GLU A 431 -5.51 -5.44 14.80
N TYR A 432 -4.25 -5.64 15.21
CA TYR A 432 -3.54 -6.89 14.93
C TYR A 432 -3.10 -7.65 16.19
N ASN A 433 -3.00 -6.98 17.32
CA ASN A 433 -2.52 -7.59 18.57
C ASN A 433 -3.36 -7.16 19.80
N PRO A 434 -4.70 -7.23 19.74
CA PRO A 434 -5.55 -6.74 20.83
C PRO A 434 -5.33 -7.47 22.16
N GLY A 435 -4.86 -8.71 22.12
CA GLY A 435 -4.49 -9.48 23.31
C GLY A 435 -3.31 -8.89 24.10
N GLU A 436 -2.42 -8.15 23.42
CA GLU A 436 -1.27 -7.49 24.02
C GLU A 436 -1.62 -6.09 24.58
N MET A 437 -2.81 -5.58 24.29
CA MET A 437 -3.28 -4.29 24.77
C MET A 437 -3.37 -4.28 26.29
N ILE A 438 -2.83 -3.24 26.91
CA ILE A 438 -2.86 -3.05 28.36
C ILE A 438 -3.87 -1.94 28.68
N VAL A 439 -4.82 -2.28 29.51
CA VAL A 439 -5.80 -1.34 30.05
C VAL A 439 -5.62 -1.27 31.55
N VAL A 440 -5.34 -0.07 32.07
CA VAL A 440 -5.28 0.17 33.50
C VAL A 440 -6.69 0.02 34.08
N ARG A 441 -6.82 -0.71 35.16
CA ARG A 441 -8.11 -0.89 35.85
C ARG A 441 -8.64 0.42 36.37
N ASP A 442 -9.94 0.56 36.39
CA ASP A 442 -10.60 1.71 36.98
C ASP A 442 -10.86 1.54 38.48
N GLU A 443 -11.00 0.29 38.91
CA GLU A 443 -11.29 -0.12 40.28
C GLU A 443 -10.33 -1.21 40.75
N PRO A 444 -10.12 -1.33 42.09
CA PRO A 444 -9.31 -2.40 42.68
C PRO A 444 -9.75 -3.79 42.22
N ASN A 445 -8.78 -4.68 42.00
CA ASN A 445 -9.07 -6.08 41.67
C ASN A 445 -9.41 -6.89 42.91
N ALA A 446 -10.62 -6.69 43.46
CA ALA A 446 -11.06 -7.34 44.70
C ALA A 446 -11.07 -8.88 44.57
N GLU A 447 -11.41 -9.41 43.41
CA GLU A 447 -11.41 -10.84 43.15
C GLU A 447 -10.00 -11.43 43.28
N TYR A 448 -9.01 -10.84 42.64
CA TYR A 448 -7.62 -11.28 42.78
C TYR A 448 -7.09 -11.03 44.20
N ALA A 449 -7.36 -9.87 44.80
CA ALA A 449 -6.92 -9.55 46.13
C ALA A 449 -7.39 -10.59 47.19
N ALA A 450 -8.59 -11.16 47.01
CA ALA A 450 -9.11 -12.23 47.86
C ALA A 450 -8.33 -13.55 47.71
N THR A 451 -7.73 -13.81 46.53
CA THR A 451 -6.96 -15.02 46.25
C THR A 451 -5.48 -14.97 46.65
N MET A 452 -4.95 -13.76 46.96
CA MET A 452 -3.56 -13.60 47.36
C MET A 452 -3.25 -14.35 48.65
N ASP A 453 -2.12 -15.02 48.69
CA ASP A 453 -1.61 -15.61 49.93
C ASP A 453 -1.08 -14.53 50.90
N GLU A 454 -0.80 -14.93 52.12
CA GLU A 454 -0.34 -14.02 53.18
C GLU A 454 0.98 -13.31 52.83
N ARG A 455 1.89 -14.02 52.15
CA ARG A 455 3.19 -13.49 51.73
C ARG A 455 3.05 -12.41 50.66
N ALA A 456 2.29 -12.71 49.59
CA ALA A 456 2.02 -11.73 48.53
C ALA A 456 1.30 -10.50 49.05
N ARG A 457 0.34 -10.70 49.97
CA ARG A 457 -0.38 -9.62 50.66
C ARG A 457 0.54 -8.74 51.47
N GLY A 458 1.48 -9.35 52.23
CA GLY A 458 2.50 -8.64 53.00
C GLY A 458 3.40 -7.76 52.12
N PHE A 459 3.84 -8.26 50.94
CA PHE A 459 4.66 -7.48 50.01
C PHE A 459 3.86 -6.31 49.42
N VAL A 460 2.60 -6.53 49.03
CA VAL A 460 1.74 -5.46 48.50
C VAL A 460 1.48 -4.40 49.58
N SER A 461 1.23 -4.77 50.85
CA SER A 461 1.07 -3.82 51.93
C SER A 461 2.33 -2.98 52.19
N ALA A 462 3.51 -3.63 52.20
CA ALA A 462 4.78 -2.91 52.37
C ALA A 462 5.05 -1.95 51.20
N PHE A 463 4.60 -2.31 49.98
CA PHE A 463 4.69 -1.41 48.83
C PHE A 463 3.68 -0.25 48.94
N ALA A 464 2.46 -0.51 49.39
CA ALA A 464 1.46 0.49 49.62
C ALA A 464 1.92 1.54 50.66
N GLU A 465 2.49 1.10 51.79
CA GLU A 465 3.11 2.00 52.77
C GLU A 465 4.20 2.89 52.17
N PHE A 466 5.05 2.30 51.31
CA PHE A 466 6.10 3.06 50.61
C PHE A 466 5.48 4.12 49.69
N VAL A 467 4.47 3.76 48.89
CA VAL A 467 3.79 4.67 47.95
C VAL A 467 3.13 5.82 48.74
N CYS A 468 2.41 5.53 49.82
CA CYS A 468 1.78 6.54 50.68
C CYS A 468 2.80 7.52 51.27
N ALA A 469 3.97 7.02 51.70
CA ALA A 469 5.02 7.84 52.30
C ALA A 469 5.86 8.62 51.24
N SER A 470 5.80 8.26 49.97
CA SER A 470 6.62 8.85 48.91
C SER A 470 5.98 10.10 48.32
N ASP A 471 6.82 11.09 48.00
CA ASP A 471 6.48 12.21 47.15
C ASP A 471 6.83 11.91 45.71
N PHE A 472 5.84 11.67 44.84
CA PHE A 472 6.03 11.28 43.43
C PHE A 472 6.60 12.41 42.56
N GLU A 473 6.58 13.67 43.01
CA GLU A 473 7.22 14.77 42.31
C GLU A 473 8.76 14.65 42.36
N THR A 474 9.27 14.11 43.45
CA THR A 474 10.71 13.95 43.71
C THR A 474 11.17 12.50 43.56
N LEU A 475 10.26 11.53 43.48
CA LEU A 475 10.57 10.12 43.35
C LEU A 475 11.14 9.82 41.95
N THR A 476 12.32 9.20 41.92
CA THR A 476 12.90 8.76 40.64
C THR A 476 12.50 7.33 40.29
N ILE A 477 12.58 6.98 38.98
CA ILE A 477 12.28 5.63 38.54
C ILE A 477 13.30 4.62 39.12
N GLU A 478 14.55 5.03 39.29
CA GLU A 478 15.62 4.23 39.88
C GLU A 478 15.30 3.90 41.35
N THR A 479 14.92 4.89 42.14
CA THR A 479 14.54 4.69 43.55
C THR A 479 13.34 3.75 43.67
N LEU A 480 12.35 3.93 42.79
CA LEU A 480 11.17 3.06 42.75
C LEU A 480 11.55 1.62 42.38
N GLU A 481 12.46 1.45 41.41
CA GLU A 481 12.95 0.13 41.02
C GLU A 481 13.72 -0.57 42.14
N GLU A 482 14.64 0.15 42.79
CA GLU A 482 15.38 -0.37 43.95
C GLU A 482 14.42 -0.86 45.01
N LYS A 483 13.37 -0.10 45.32
CA LYS A 483 12.37 -0.46 46.33
C LYS A 483 11.55 -1.67 45.93
N LEU A 484 11.11 -1.76 44.67
CA LEU A 484 10.38 -2.92 44.13
C LEU A 484 11.18 -4.22 44.26
N TYR A 485 12.49 -4.16 44.00
CA TYR A 485 13.37 -5.32 44.18
C TYR A 485 13.76 -5.58 45.65
N ALA A 486 13.73 -4.59 46.52
CA ALA A 486 14.10 -4.71 47.94
C ALA A 486 12.99 -5.33 48.78
N ILE A 487 11.71 -5.00 48.52
CA ILE A 487 10.57 -5.48 49.34
C ILE A 487 10.54 -7.00 49.48
N PRO A 488 10.74 -7.83 48.43
CA PRO A 488 10.75 -9.28 48.56
C PRO A 488 12.03 -9.86 49.18
N LYS A 489 13.07 -9.04 49.43
CA LYS A 489 14.30 -9.49 50.09
C LYS A 489 14.03 -9.71 51.58
N VAL A 490 13.88 -10.97 51.93
CA VAL A 490 13.79 -11.41 53.33
C VAL A 490 15.08 -12.11 53.69
N ASP A 491 15.64 -11.82 54.86
CA ASP A 491 16.90 -12.44 55.32
C ASP A 491 16.81 -13.97 55.34
N GLY A 492 17.83 -14.64 54.82
CA GLY A 492 17.94 -16.10 54.80
C GLY A 492 17.33 -16.82 53.61
N LEU A 493 16.75 -16.09 52.61
CA LEU A 493 16.26 -16.71 51.38
C LEU A 493 17.43 -17.10 50.44
N ALA A 494 17.34 -18.30 49.87
CA ALA A 494 18.27 -18.70 48.79
C ALA A 494 17.91 -17.91 47.52
N ASP A 495 18.89 -17.72 46.60
CA ASP A 495 18.71 -16.94 45.36
C ASP A 495 17.49 -17.39 44.53
N LYS A 496 17.23 -18.71 44.49
CA LYS A 496 16.07 -19.23 43.74
C LYS A 496 14.72 -18.84 44.37
N GLU A 497 14.68 -18.81 45.69
CA GLU A 497 13.48 -18.44 46.48
C GLU A 497 13.25 -16.95 46.38
N LEU A 498 14.30 -16.13 46.41
CA LEU A 498 14.22 -14.68 46.24
C LEU A 498 13.67 -14.34 44.85
N LYS A 499 14.17 -14.97 43.77
CA LYS A 499 13.64 -14.76 42.41
C LYS A 499 12.17 -15.18 42.28
N ALA A 500 11.76 -16.23 42.97
CA ALA A 500 10.37 -16.64 43.00
C ALA A 500 9.50 -15.59 43.71
N ALA A 501 9.92 -15.12 44.89
CA ALA A 501 9.25 -14.08 45.66
C ALA A 501 9.09 -12.77 44.83
N GLN A 502 10.13 -12.34 44.16
CA GLN A 502 10.10 -11.16 43.28
C GLN A 502 9.10 -11.34 42.14
N ARG A 503 9.09 -12.49 41.48
CA ARG A 503 8.14 -12.78 40.41
C ARG A 503 6.69 -12.77 40.91
N ASP A 504 6.44 -13.41 42.06
CA ASP A 504 5.09 -13.48 42.62
C ASP A 504 4.59 -12.09 43.07
N PHE A 505 5.45 -11.28 43.63
CA PHE A 505 5.16 -9.90 43.98
C PHE A 505 4.85 -9.03 42.75
N PHE A 506 5.68 -9.13 41.70
CA PHE A 506 5.45 -8.37 40.47
C PHE A 506 4.15 -8.82 39.76
N LYS A 507 3.88 -10.14 39.75
CA LYS A 507 2.60 -10.65 39.28
C LYS A 507 1.42 -10.07 40.07
N ALA A 508 1.52 -10.00 41.39
CA ALA A 508 0.48 -9.43 42.22
C ALA A 508 0.22 -7.95 41.86
N LEU A 509 1.27 -7.15 41.68
CA LEU A 509 1.10 -5.75 41.28
C LEU A 509 0.48 -5.64 39.88
N TYR A 510 0.90 -6.43 38.91
CA TYR A 510 0.27 -6.43 37.57
C TYR A 510 -1.21 -6.84 37.63
N GLN A 511 -1.54 -7.86 38.39
CA GLN A 511 -2.94 -8.28 38.57
C GLN A 511 -3.81 -7.18 39.20
N LEU A 512 -3.27 -6.45 40.17
CA LEU A 512 -3.99 -5.34 40.81
C LEU A 512 -4.14 -4.14 39.86
N LEU A 513 -3.10 -3.82 39.08
CA LEU A 513 -3.08 -2.63 38.21
C LEU A 513 -3.78 -2.84 36.88
N ILE A 514 -3.62 -4.03 36.25
CA ILE A 514 -4.06 -4.29 34.87
C ILE A 514 -4.79 -5.64 34.66
N GLY A 515 -4.92 -6.46 35.68
CA GLY A 515 -5.57 -7.77 35.58
C GLY A 515 -4.81 -8.82 34.74
N LYS A 516 -3.50 -8.65 34.57
CA LYS A 516 -2.61 -9.58 33.82
C LYS A 516 -1.47 -10.06 34.71
N ASP A 517 -0.83 -11.19 34.33
CA ASP A 517 0.30 -11.75 35.07
C ASP A 517 1.62 -11.02 34.80
N THR A 518 1.69 -10.33 33.68
CA THR A 518 2.88 -9.58 33.20
C THR A 518 2.46 -8.29 32.52
N GLY A 519 3.39 -7.33 32.40
CA GLY A 519 3.12 -6.03 31.79
C GLY A 519 4.41 -5.28 31.44
N PRO A 520 4.34 -3.94 31.24
CA PRO A 520 5.50 -3.09 30.99
C PRO A 520 6.46 -3.07 32.21
N ARG A 521 7.66 -2.47 32.02
CA ARG A 521 8.60 -2.29 33.13
C ARG A 521 7.91 -1.64 34.33
N LEU A 522 7.77 -2.39 35.42
CA LEU A 522 6.86 -2.06 36.51
C LEU A 522 7.20 -0.72 37.20
N SER A 523 8.51 -0.42 37.39
CA SER A 523 8.94 0.86 37.98
C SER A 523 8.50 2.06 37.13
N THR A 524 8.69 2.00 35.80
CA THR A 524 8.26 3.06 34.89
C THR A 524 6.73 3.16 34.85
N PHE A 525 6.04 2.02 34.87
CA PHE A 525 4.58 1.97 34.82
C PHE A 525 3.94 2.58 36.06
N ILE A 526 4.39 2.20 37.24
CA ILE A 526 3.89 2.75 38.53
C ILE A 526 4.17 4.25 38.61
N TRP A 527 5.40 4.65 38.25
CA TRP A 527 5.76 6.07 38.25
C TRP A 527 4.86 6.91 37.35
N ALA A 528 4.54 6.38 36.16
CA ALA A 528 3.70 7.03 35.17
C ALA A 528 2.22 7.10 35.54
N LEU A 529 1.71 6.08 36.25
CA LEU A 529 0.34 6.09 36.77
C LEU A 529 0.12 7.19 37.84
N GLY A 530 1.18 7.54 38.56
CA GLY A 530 1.12 8.52 39.64
C GLY A 530 0.58 7.94 40.96
N LYS A 531 0.85 8.65 42.04
CA LYS A 531 0.58 8.23 43.40
C LYS A 531 -0.89 7.84 43.60
N GLU A 532 -1.80 8.77 43.37
CA GLU A 532 -3.23 8.61 43.64
C GLU A 532 -3.87 7.39 42.97
N ARG A 533 -3.48 7.15 41.68
CA ARG A 533 -4.00 6.02 40.94
C ARG A 533 -3.45 4.70 41.46
N VAL A 534 -2.16 4.66 41.78
CA VAL A 534 -1.53 3.46 42.35
C VAL A 534 -2.13 3.13 43.70
N GLU A 535 -2.26 4.10 44.64
CA GLU A 535 -2.91 3.92 45.96
C GLU A 535 -4.31 3.33 45.81
N THR A 536 -5.12 3.91 44.92
CA THR A 536 -6.48 3.42 44.65
C THR A 536 -6.49 1.95 44.23
N LEU A 537 -5.64 1.56 43.30
CA LEU A 537 -5.68 0.23 42.70
C LEU A 537 -5.06 -0.88 43.53
N ILE A 538 -4.04 -0.56 44.37
CA ILE A 538 -3.42 -1.54 45.27
C ILE A 538 -4.14 -1.63 46.61
N GLY A 539 -5.14 -0.78 46.86
CA GLY A 539 -5.93 -0.79 48.09
C GLY A 539 -5.18 -0.20 49.29
N ALA A 540 -4.43 0.89 49.08
CA ALA A 540 -3.65 1.58 50.12
C ALA A 540 -4.48 2.62 50.89
#